data_781a9e8a1375c65b26fd14086e231c07
#
_entry.id   781a9e8a1375c65b26fd14086e231c07
#
_cell.length_a   1.000
_cell.length_b   1.000
_cell.length_c   1.000
_cell.angle_alpha   90.00
_cell.angle_beta   90.00
_cell.angle_gamma   90.00
#
_symmetry.space_group_name_H-M   'P 1'
#
loop_
_entity.id
_entity.type
_entity.pdbx_description
1 polymer ?
#
loop_
_entity_poly.entity_id
_entity_poly.type
_entity_poly.pdbx_seq_one_letter_code
_entity_poly.pdbx_strand_id
1 'polypeptide(L)'
;MSSSRMISANGIEIFVTEQGSGPLVLLCHGWPELSHSWRHQLPAISAAGFHVVAPDMRGFGRTSAPKSIDAYSIFDMVGDMVALVAALGETKAIIIGHDWGAPVAWHAALFRPDIFTAVGGLSVAPPFRGRERPLDALAKSGVTNFYWQYFQKPGDAEAEFERDVDYTMRAVTFGVDASLFLKDGHGFLGDPTIPRPLPAWVSEQDHAHVVETYRRTGFRGGLNWYRNIDRNWELTAPWQGAKIHQPSIFIAGANDSVVTGILGGKRVTEMDRVLPNLKRKLIIEGAGHWIQQERPDEVNAALVDFLKGVRV
;
A
#
# COMPACT_ATOMS: atom_id res chain seq x y z
N MET A 1 10.81 18.73 12.75
CA MET A 1 10.41 19.04 11.35
C MET A 1 10.77 17.85 10.50
N SER A 2 9.95 17.51 9.52
CA SER A 2 10.26 16.44 8.55
C SER A 2 11.38 16.89 7.61
N SER A 3 12.21 15.95 7.18
CA SER A 3 13.23 16.12 6.15
C SER A 3 12.99 15.11 5.04
N SER A 4 13.56 15.38 3.86
CA SER A 4 13.46 14.47 2.73
C SER A 4 14.80 14.36 2.02
N ARG A 5 15.13 13.14 1.57
CA ARG A 5 16.39 12.86 0.86
C ARG A 5 16.27 11.65 -0.07
N MET A 6 17.26 11.48 -0.94
CA MET A 6 17.44 10.26 -1.73
C MET A 6 18.37 9.31 -0.97
N ILE A 7 18.06 8.02 -1.02
CA ILE A 7 18.88 6.96 -0.45
C ILE A 7 19.08 5.89 -1.52
N SER A 8 20.35 5.56 -1.82
CA SER A 8 20.68 4.46 -2.71
C SER A 8 20.57 3.12 -1.96
N ALA A 9 19.65 2.27 -2.39
CA ALA A 9 19.38 0.97 -1.75
C ALA A 9 18.86 -0.03 -2.79
N ASN A 10 19.25 -1.30 -2.68
CA ASN A 10 18.82 -2.39 -3.58
C ASN A 10 18.94 -2.07 -5.09
N GLY A 11 19.99 -1.31 -5.46
CA GLY A 11 20.25 -0.94 -6.86
C GLY A 11 19.32 0.10 -7.46
N ILE A 12 18.54 0.81 -6.63
CA ILE A 12 17.70 1.94 -7.01
C ILE A 12 17.91 3.13 -6.09
N GLU A 13 17.51 4.31 -6.53
CA GLU A 13 17.43 5.52 -5.72
C GLU A 13 16.03 5.61 -5.11
N ILE A 14 15.93 5.63 -3.78
CA ILE A 14 14.68 5.71 -3.03
C ILE A 14 14.56 7.10 -2.42
N PHE A 15 13.50 7.81 -2.75
CA PHE A 15 13.13 9.04 -2.09
C PHE A 15 12.42 8.72 -0.78
N VAL A 16 12.84 9.36 0.31
CA VAL A 16 12.23 9.19 1.62
C VAL A 16 11.86 10.54 2.22
N THR A 17 10.75 10.54 2.97
CA THR A 17 10.41 11.60 3.93
C THR A 17 10.52 11.01 5.32
N GLU A 18 11.28 11.66 6.20
CA GLU A 18 11.59 11.13 7.52
C GLU A 18 11.43 12.16 8.61
N GLN A 19 11.15 11.70 9.85
CA GLN A 19 11.02 12.56 11.03
C GLN A 19 11.35 11.79 12.32
N GLY A 20 11.91 12.49 13.29
CA GLY A 20 12.17 11.96 14.63
C GLY A 20 13.48 11.21 14.77
N SER A 21 13.61 10.53 15.89
CA SER A 21 14.76 9.69 16.26
C SER A 21 14.26 8.59 17.19
N GLY A 22 15.03 7.50 17.33
CA GLY A 22 14.66 6.33 18.12
C GLY A 22 14.46 5.10 17.22
N PRO A 23 13.73 4.07 17.66
CA PRO A 23 13.50 2.87 16.88
C PRO A 23 12.86 3.16 15.53
N LEU A 24 13.33 2.48 14.48
CA LEU A 24 12.88 2.72 13.10
C LEU A 24 11.48 2.16 12.83
N VAL A 25 10.64 3.00 12.23
CA VAL A 25 9.32 2.65 11.68
C VAL A 25 9.27 3.01 10.20
N LEU A 26 9.08 2.02 9.32
CA LEU A 26 8.87 2.23 7.90
C LEU A 26 7.37 2.30 7.58
N LEU A 27 6.96 3.29 6.79
CA LEU A 27 5.57 3.49 6.35
C LEU A 27 5.46 3.33 4.84
N CYS A 28 4.97 2.19 4.37
CA CYS A 28 4.84 1.83 2.96
C CYS A 28 3.47 2.25 2.42
N HIS A 29 3.43 3.14 1.43
CA HIS A 29 2.19 3.53 0.77
C HIS A 29 1.78 2.54 -0.32
N GLY A 30 0.56 2.70 -0.85
CA GLY A 30 0.01 1.90 -1.94
C GLY A 30 -0.18 2.65 -3.25
N TRP A 31 -1.11 2.16 -4.07
CA TRP A 31 -1.44 2.72 -5.37
C TRP A 31 -2.80 3.45 -5.32
N PRO A 32 -2.95 4.62 -5.91
CA PRO A 32 -1.95 5.49 -6.52
C PRO A 32 -1.47 6.58 -5.53
N GLU A 33 -0.74 6.19 -4.51
CA GLU A 33 -0.27 7.10 -3.47
C GLU A 33 1.21 7.49 -3.62
N LEU A 34 1.72 8.25 -2.66
CA LEU A 34 3.10 8.67 -2.45
C LEU A 34 3.40 8.62 -0.95
N SER A 35 4.66 8.82 -0.55
CA SER A 35 5.03 9.02 0.86
C SER A 35 4.21 10.12 1.55
N HIS A 36 3.68 11.07 0.78
CA HIS A 36 2.80 12.15 1.23
C HIS A 36 1.50 11.67 1.90
N SER A 37 1.03 10.47 1.57
CA SER A 37 -0.17 9.89 2.21
C SER A 37 0.00 9.69 3.72
N TRP A 38 1.24 9.60 4.19
CA TRP A 38 1.60 9.45 5.59
C TRP A 38 1.85 10.77 6.34
N ARG A 39 1.52 11.93 5.75
CA ARG A 39 1.78 13.27 6.31
C ARG A 39 1.23 13.49 7.72
N HIS A 40 0.15 12.79 8.07
CA HIS A 40 -0.46 12.86 9.41
C HIS A 40 0.17 11.88 10.40
N GLN A 41 0.73 10.76 9.93
CA GLN A 41 1.34 9.73 10.77
C GLN A 41 2.78 10.08 11.13
N LEU A 42 3.53 10.70 10.23
CA LEU A 42 4.92 11.13 10.45
C LEU A 42 5.08 11.93 11.74
N PRO A 43 4.36 13.05 11.97
CA PRO A 43 4.50 13.83 13.20
C PRO A 43 4.02 13.08 14.44
N ALA A 44 2.93 12.29 14.35
CA ALA A 44 2.37 11.58 15.49
C ALA A 44 3.29 10.47 16.01
N ILE A 45 3.84 9.66 15.10
CA ILE A 45 4.75 8.56 15.43
C ILE A 45 6.10 9.12 15.90
N SER A 46 6.60 10.17 15.27
CA SER A 46 7.83 10.87 15.72
C SER A 46 7.68 11.43 17.12
N ALA A 47 6.55 12.06 17.44
CA ALA A 47 6.28 12.59 18.79
C ALA A 47 6.18 11.47 19.85
N ALA A 48 5.91 10.24 19.44
CA ALA A 48 5.90 9.05 20.31
C ALA A 48 7.31 8.46 20.56
N GLY A 49 8.37 9.05 19.98
CA GLY A 49 9.77 8.68 20.23
C GLY A 49 10.34 7.68 19.21
N PHE A 50 9.83 7.67 17.98
CA PHE A 50 10.31 6.81 16.91
C PHE A 50 10.98 7.61 15.79
N HIS A 51 11.94 6.99 15.10
CA HIS A 51 12.41 7.44 13.79
C HIS A 51 11.48 6.87 12.74
N VAL A 52 10.65 7.72 12.14
CA VAL A 52 9.67 7.31 11.16
C VAL A 52 10.12 7.71 9.75
N VAL A 53 10.08 6.77 8.82
CA VAL A 53 10.53 6.93 7.43
C VAL A 53 9.43 6.44 6.49
N ALA A 54 8.98 7.31 5.60
CA ALA A 54 8.03 7.02 4.55
C ALA A 54 8.73 7.13 3.18
N PRO A 55 9.05 6.02 2.49
CA PRO A 55 9.57 6.06 1.14
C PRO A 55 8.45 6.36 0.12
N ASP A 56 8.79 7.06 -0.98
CA ASP A 56 8.08 6.80 -2.24
C ASP A 56 8.48 5.40 -2.67
N MET A 57 7.51 4.50 -2.81
CA MET A 57 7.79 3.11 -3.12
C MET A 57 8.34 2.95 -4.56
N ARG A 58 8.99 1.83 -4.88
CA ARG A 58 9.53 1.52 -6.21
C ARG A 58 8.52 1.82 -7.33
N GLY A 59 8.90 2.68 -8.28
CA GLY A 59 8.05 3.06 -9.41
C GLY A 59 7.10 4.22 -9.14
N PHE A 60 7.18 4.85 -7.97
CA PHE A 60 6.37 6.00 -7.59
C PHE A 60 7.19 7.25 -7.31
N GLY A 61 6.58 8.40 -7.53
CA GLY A 61 7.07 9.69 -7.09
C GLY A 61 8.46 10.05 -7.62
N ARG A 62 9.40 10.16 -6.69
CA ARG A 62 10.81 10.48 -6.96
C ARG A 62 11.72 9.26 -6.91
N THR A 63 11.20 8.11 -6.51
CA THR A 63 11.94 6.84 -6.48
C THR A 63 12.09 6.28 -7.89
N SER A 64 13.18 5.58 -8.14
CA SER A 64 13.47 4.93 -9.42
C SER A 64 12.32 4.05 -9.90
N ALA A 65 12.05 4.13 -11.21
CA ALA A 65 11.03 3.33 -11.89
C ALA A 65 11.68 2.42 -12.95
N PRO A 66 12.13 1.21 -12.58
CA PRO A 66 12.72 0.25 -13.51
C PRO A 66 11.80 -0.05 -14.71
N LYS A 67 12.39 -0.25 -15.90
CA LYS A 67 11.61 -0.46 -17.13
C LYS A 67 10.94 -1.83 -17.18
N SER A 68 11.62 -2.87 -16.68
CA SER A 68 11.11 -4.25 -16.72
C SER A 68 9.96 -4.42 -15.75
N ILE A 69 8.88 -5.07 -16.19
CA ILE A 69 7.77 -5.48 -15.33
C ILE A 69 8.25 -6.41 -14.24
N ASP A 70 9.18 -7.31 -14.55
CA ASP A 70 9.73 -8.29 -13.63
C ASP A 70 10.50 -7.70 -12.45
N ALA A 71 10.91 -6.42 -12.55
CA ALA A 71 11.57 -5.69 -11.46
C ALA A 71 10.60 -5.17 -10.38
N TYR A 72 9.34 -5.62 -10.40
CA TYR A 72 8.31 -5.20 -9.45
C TYR A 72 7.66 -6.38 -8.72
N SER A 73 8.41 -7.46 -8.54
CA SER A 73 7.96 -8.59 -7.73
C SER A 73 7.93 -8.23 -6.24
N ILE A 74 7.19 -9.01 -5.46
CA ILE A 74 7.15 -8.84 -4.00
C ILE A 74 8.53 -8.97 -3.36
N PHE A 75 9.44 -9.75 -3.97
CA PHE A 75 10.82 -9.86 -3.50
C PHE A 75 11.63 -8.59 -3.74
N ASP A 76 11.43 -7.93 -4.90
CA ASP A 76 12.09 -6.65 -5.18
C ASP A 76 11.67 -5.59 -4.16
N MET A 77 10.36 -5.51 -3.86
CA MET A 77 9.81 -4.52 -2.94
C MET A 77 10.22 -4.78 -1.49
N VAL A 78 10.20 -6.03 -1.05
CA VAL A 78 10.74 -6.41 0.27
C VAL A 78 12.24 -6.18 0.33
N GLY A 79 12.96 -6.50 -0.76
CA GLY A 79 14.39 -6.22 -0.90
C GLY A 79 14.73 -4.74 -0.74
N ASP A 80 13.89 -3.85 -1.28
CA ASP A 80 14.04 -2.40 -1.10
C ASP A 80 13.93 -2.00 0.36
N MET A 81 12.94 -2.53 1.09
CA MET A 81 12.74 -2.21 2.50
C MET A 81 13.87 -2.76 3.37
N VAL A 82 14.37 -3.96 3.09
CA VAL A 82 15.54 -4.56 3.77
C VAL A 82 16.78 -3.70 3.55
N ALA A 83 17.04 -3.33 2.30
CA ALA A 83 18.20 -2.49 1.96
C ALA A 83 18.08 -1.08 2.52
N LEU A 84 16.85 -0.53 2.58
CA LEU A 84 16.60 0.78 3.18
C LEU A 84 16.89 0.78 4.68
N VAL A 85 16.48 -0.27 5.43
CA VAL A 85 16.84 -0.43 6.85
C VAL A 85 18.35 -0.38 7.03
N ALA A 86 19.11 -1.16 6.24
CA ALA A 86 20.56 -1.18 6.30
C ALA A 86 21.20 0.18 5.92
N ALA A 87 20.68 0.85 4.89
CA ALA A 87 21.17 2.16 4.43
C ALA A 87 20.89 3.29 5.44
N LEU A 88 19.88 3.11 6.29
CA LEU A 88 19.60 4.00 7.43
C LEU A 88 20.50 3.73 8.65
N GLY A 89 21.37 2.72 8.57
CA GLY A 89 22.27 2.33 9.67
C GLY A 89 21.60 1.44 10.72
N GLU A 90 20.43 0.90 10.43
CA GLU A 90 19.63 0.09 11.34
C GLU A 90 19.72 -1.40 11.02
N THR A 91 19.47 -2.24 12.01
CA THR A 91 19.44 -3.71 11.86
C THR A 91 18.04 -4.27 12.02
N LYS A 92 17.14 -3.49 12.61
CA LYS A 92 15.74 -3.85 12.87
C LYS A 92 14.82 -2.68 12.57
N ALA A 93 13.58 -2.99 12.25
CA ALA A 93 12.53 -2.00 12.04
C ALA A 93 11.15 -2.58 12.38
N ILE A 94 10.20 -1.70 12.62
CA ILE A 94 8.77 -1.97 12.51
C ILE A 94 8.34 -1.55 11.10
N ILE A 95 7.46 -2.31 10.45
CA ILE A 95 6.97 -1.99 9.13
C ILE A 95 5.45 -1.92 9.11
N ILE A 96 4.92 -0.83 8.55
CA ILE A 96 3.48 -0.58 8.43
C ILE A 96 3.19 -0.24 6.98
N GLY A 97 2.15 -0.82 6.41
CA GLY A 97 1.78 -0.57 5.02
C GLY A 97 0.29 -0.30 4.84
N HIS A 98 -0.04 0.48 3.82
CA HIS A 98 -1.40 0.75 3.37
C HIS A 98 -1.56 0.28 1.92
N ASP A 99 -2.74 -0.23 1.56
CA ASP A 99 -3.05 -0.75 0.21
C ASP A 99 -1.97 -1.72 -0.27
N TRP A 100 -1.28 -1.50 -1.40
CA TRP A 100 -0.15 -2.33 -1.85
C TRP A 100 1.05 -2.33 -0.89
N GLY A 101 1.21 -1.27 -0.10
CA GLY A 101 2.22 -1.24 0.96
C GLY A 101 1.95 -2.28 2.07
N ALA A 102 0.69 -2.66 2.31
CA ALA A 102 0.36 -3.67 3.31
C ALA A 102 0.83 -5.08 2.88
N PRO A 103 0.60 -5.60 1.66
CA PRO A 103 1.25 -6.80 1.16
C PRO A 103 2.78 -6.78 1.29
N VAL A 104 3.43 -5.63 1.02
CA VAL A 104 4.88 -5.49 1.22
C VAL A 104 5.24 -5.67 2.69
N ALA A 105 4.53 -4.98 3.60
CA ALA A 105 4.78 -5.08 5.03
C ALA A 105 4.57 -6.51 5.57
N TRP A 106 3.47 -7.17 5.16
CA TRP A 106 3.18 -8.55 5.56
C TRP A 106 4.26 -9.54 5.08
N HIS A 107 4.69 -9.41 3.81
CA HIS A 107 5.74 -10.28 3.27
C HIS A 107 7.12 -9.95 3.85
N ALA A 108 7.42 -8.70 4.14
CA ALA A 108 8.64 -8.30 4.81
C ALA A 108 8.76 -8.97 6.18
N ALA A 109 7.70 -8.93 6.98
CA ALA A 109 7.65 -9.62 8.27
C ALA A 109 7.76 -11.15 8.12
N LEU A 110 7.16 -11.72 7.07
CA LEU A 110 7.20 -13.15 6.80
C LEU A 110 8.57 -13.63 6.34
N PHE A 111 9.22 -12.90 5.42
CA PHE A 111 10.49 -13.30 4.79
C PHE A 111 11.69 -12.96 5.64
N ARG A 112 11.64 -11.86 6.41
CA ARG A 112 12.74 -11.33 7.19
C ARG A 112 12.30 -11.02 8.64
N PRO A 113 11.88 -12.07 9.39
CA PRO A 113 11.50 -11.93 10.79
C PRO A 113 12.68 -11.50 11.70
N ASP A 114 13.89 -11.64 11.22
CA ASP A 114 15.12 -11.17 11.84
C ASP A 114 15.27 -9.64 11.80
N ILE A 115 14.70 -8.99 10.80
CA ILE A 115 14.73 -7.52 10.61
C ILE A 115 13.44 -6.86 11.08
N PHE A 116 12.28 -7.36 10.63
CA PHE A 116 11.00 -6.74 10.92
C PHE A 116 10.38 -7.35 12.17
N THR A 117 10.48 -6.62 13.28
CA THR A 117 10.13 -7.10 14.62
C THR A 117 8.65 -6.96 14.97
N ALA A 118 7.95 -6.07 14.27
CA ALA A 118 6.49 -5.90 14.35
C ALA A 118 5.95 -5.41 13.01
N VAL A 119 4.66 -5.63 12.74
CA VAL A 119 4.05 -5.31 11.44
C VAL A 119 2.64 -4.74 11.58
N GLY A 120 2.31 -3.77 10.74
CA GLY A 120 0.96 -3.23 10.60
C GLY A 120 0.48 -3.26 9.16
N GLY A 121 -0.79 -3.56 8.95
CA GLY A 121 -1.44 -3.42 7.66
C GLY A 121 -2.71 -2.59 7.75
N LEU A 122 -2.85 -1.64 6.83
CA LEU A 122 -4.02 -0.79 6.70
C LEU A 122 -4.76 -1.16 5.40
N SER A 123 -6.05 -1.30 5.48
CA SER A 123 -7.00 -1.59 4.39
C SER A 123 -6.83 -2.94 3.68
N VAL A 124 -5.63 -3.52 3.66
CA VAL A 124 -5.40 -4.83 3.03
C VAL A 124 -4.93 -5.86 4.05
N ALA A 125 -5.75 -6.90 4.25
CA ALA A 125 -5.46 -8.01 5.15
C ALA A 125 -4.25 -8.84 4.70
N PRO A 126 -3.59 -9.60 5.61
CA PRO A 126 -2.46 -10.44 5.25
C PRO A 126 -2.81 -11.43 4.15
N PRO A 127 -1.86 -11.75 3.26
CA PRO A 127 -2.13 -12.63 2.13
C PRO A 127 -2.36 -14.06 2.62
N PHE A 128 -3.48 -14.66 2.19
CA PHE A 128 -3.64 -16.11 2.17
C PHE A 128 -3.29 -16.58 0.76
N ARG A 129 -2.20 -17.32 0.62
CA ARG A 129 -1.87 -17.90 -0.67
C ARG A 129 -2.93 -18.95 -1.04
N GLY A 130 -3.72 -18.65 -2.08
CA GLY A 130 -4.73 -19.54 -2.61
C GLY A 130 -4.11 -20.78 -3.28
N ARG A 131 -4.95 -21.73 -3.68
CA ARG A 131 -4.52 -22.95 -4.39
C ARG A 131 -4.17 -22.69 -5.85
N GLU A 132 -4.67 -21.60 -6.42
CA GLU A 132 -4.53 -21.22 -7.83
C GLU A 132 -3.97 -19.81 -7.94
N ARG A 133 -3.43 -19.47 -9.11
CA ARG A 133 -3.02 -18.10 -9.41
C ARG A 133 -4.22 -17.17 -9.27
N PRO A 134 -4.05 -15.96 -8.72
CA PRO A 134 -5.18 -15.06 -8.47
C PRO A 134 -5.99 -14.69 -9.69
N LEU A 135 -5.34 -14.44 -10.84
CA LEU A 135 -6.04 -14.11 -12.09
C LEU A 135 -6.78 -15.31 -12.69
N ASP A 136 -6.20 -16.51 -12.60
CA ASP A 136 -6.86 -17.75 -13.01
C ASP A 136 -8.11 -18.02 -12.14
N ALA A 137 -8.01 -17.80 -10.81
CA ALA A 137 -9.13 -17.97 -9.91
C ALA A 137 -10.28 -16.99 -10.21
N LEU A 138 -9.97 -15.73 -10.53
CA LEU A 138 -10.95 -14.74 -10.97
C LEU A 138 -11.65 -15.19 -12.27
N ALA A 139 -10.87 -15.59 -13.27
CA ALA A 139 -11.41 -16.04 -14.56
C ALA A 139 -12.33 -17.26 -14.39
N LYS A 140 -11.93 -18.25 -13.60
CA LYS A 140 -12.74 -19.45 -13.31
C LYS A 140 -14.03 -19.15 -12.54
N SER A 141 -14.04 -18.08 -11.73
CA SER A 141 -15.26 -17.62 -11.06
C SER A 141 -16.24 -16.86 -11.96
N GLY A 142 -15.91 -16.71 -13.25
CA GLY A 142 -16.72 -15.97 -14.23
C GLY A 142 -16.51 -14.45 -14.17
N VAL A 143 -15.59 -13.96 -13.36
CA VAL A 143 -15.25 -12.53 -13.27
C VAL A 143 -14.28 -12.17 -14.38
N THR A 144 -14.71 -11.31 -15.31
CA THR A 144 -13.94 -10.92 -16.51
C THR A 144 -13.64 -9.43 -16.62
N ASN A 145 -14.27 -8.62 -15.77
CA ASN A 145 -14.17 -7.16 -15.80
C ASN A 145 -13.57 -6.56 -14.50
N PHE A 146 -12.80 -7.35 -13.78
CA PHE A 146 -12.12 -6.87 -12.55
C PHE A 146 -10.85 -6.09 -12.92
N TYR A 147 -10.58 -4.99 -12.24
CA TYR A 147 -9.49 -4.06 -12.56
C TYR A 147 -8.10 -4.74 -12.62
N TRP A 148 -7.85 -5.79 -11.83
CA TRP A 148 -6.59 -6.54 -11.92
C TRP A 148 -6.37 -7.12 -13.31
N GLN A 149 -7.42 -7.65 -13.97
CA GLN A 149 -7.34 -8.20 -15.32
C GLN A 149 -7.08 -7.10 -16.35
N TYR A 150 -7.73 -5.93 -16.18
CA TYR A 150 -7.53 -4.78 -17.06
C TYR A 150 -6.10 -4.25 -17.01
N PHE A 151 -5.49 -4.20 -15.82
CA PHE A 151 -4.13 -3.67 -15.64
C PHE A 151 -3.03 -4.59 -16.19
N GLN A 152 -3.34 -5.84 -16.58
CA GLN A 152 -2.33 -6.77 -17.07
C GLN A 152 -1.72 -6.33 -18.40
N LYS A 153 -2.52 -5.78 -19.32
CA LYS A 153 -2.03 -5.36 -20.62
C LYS A 153 -1.35 -3.99 -20.54
N PRO A 154 -0.03 -3.91 -20.82
CA PRO A 154 0.67 -2.64 -20.82
C PRO A 154 0.09 -1.68 -21.86
N GLY A 155 -0.06 -0.42 -21.47
CA GLY A 155 -0.50 0.68 -22.33
C GLY A 155 -1.98 1.01 -22.23
N ASP A 156 -2.87 0.05 -21.98
CA ASP A 156 -4.32 0.31 -21.98
C ASP A 156 -4.73 1.19 -20.78
N ALA A 157 -4.37 0.79 -19.56
CA ALA A 157 -4.66 1.57 -18.35
C ALA A 157 -3.84 2.86 -18.29
N GLU A 158 -2.58 2.84 -18.73
CA GLU A 158 -1.77 4.05 -18.84
C GLU A 158 -2.43 5.09 -19.76
N ALA A 159 -2.90 4.69 -20.93
CA ALA A 159 -3.56 5.60 -21.89
C ALA A 159 -4.87 6.18 -21.33
N GLU A 160 -5.63 5.41 -20.54
CA GLU A 160 -6.83 5.90 -19.87
C GLU A 160 -6.45 6.93 -18.80
N PHE A 161 -5.51 6.60 -17.90
CA PHE A 161 -5.18 7.39 -16.72
C PHE A 161 -4.42 8.68 -17.04
N GLU A 162 -3.55 8.64 -18.05
CA GLU A 162 -2.71 9.77 -18.43
C GLU A 162 -3.44 10.78 -19.33
N ARG A 163 -4.64 10.46 -19.82
CA ARG A 163 -5.48 11.38 -20.60
C ARG A 163 -5.87 12.62 -19.80
N ASP A 164 -6.26 12.42 -18.55
CA ASP A 164 -6.55 13.48 -17.58
C ASP A 164 -6.17 13.00 -16.17
N VAL A 165 -4.97 13.39 -15.74
CA VAL A 165 -4.42 12.97 -14.46
C VAL A 165 -5.21 13.53 -13.28
N ASP A 166 -5.75 14.75 -13.39
CA ASP A 166 -6.58 15.34 -12.33
C ASP A 166 -7.86 14.51 -12.13
N TYR A 167 -8.56 14.23 -13.23
CA TYR A 167 -9.76 13.39 -13.19
C TYR A 167 -9.44 11.98 -12.67
N THR A 168 -8.34 11.38 -13.14
CA THR A 168 -7.90 10.05 -12.70
C THR A 168 -7.71 9.99 -11.19
N MET A 169 -6.97 10.95 -10.62
CA MET A 169 -6.73 10.98 -9.19
C MET A 169 -8.02 11.18 -8.39
N ARG A 170 -8.93 12.03 -8.88
CA ARG A 170 -10.26 12.20 -8.26
C ARG A 170 -11.09 10.93 -8.36
N ALA A 171 -11.11 10.26 -9.50
CA ALA A 171 -11.92 9.07 -9.74
C ALA A 171 -11.44 7.86 -8.94
N VAL A 172 -10.12 7.66 -8.85
CA VAL A 172 -9.54 6.51 -8.14
C VAL A 172 -9.51 6.75 -6.63
N THR A 173 -9.09 7.96 -6.20
CA THR A 173 -8.88 8.23 -4.78
C THR A 173 -10.16 8.64 -4.06
N PHE A 174 -11.08 9.34 -4.75
CA PHE A 174 -12.25 9.95 -4.10
C PHE A 174 -13.56 9.53 -4.74
N GLY A 175 -13.53 8.67 -5.74
CA GLY A 175 -14.74 8.16 -6.38
C GLY A 175 -15.59 7.38 -5.38
N VAL A 176 -16.80 7.87 -5.14
CA VAL A 176 -17.78 7.30 -4.18
C VAL A 176 -18.15 5.85 -4.55
N ASP A 177 -18.07 5.54 -5.84
CA ASP A 177 -18.24 4.19 -6.37
C ASP A 177 -16.88 3.61 -6.75
N ALA A 178 -15.99 3.42 -5.81
CA ALA A 178 -14.77 2.64 -6.04
C ALA A 178 -15.14 1.19 -6.39
N SER A 179 -15.89 1.04 -7.49
CA SER A 179 -16.16 -0.24 -8.10
C SER A 179 -14.82 -0.80 -8.56
N LEU A 180 -14.43 -1.92 -8.00
CA LEU A 180 -13.25 -2.65 -8.44
C LEU A 180 -13.46 -3.31 -9.82
N PHE A 181 -14.59 -3.03 -10.46
CA PHE A 181 -14.99 -3.57 -11.76
C PHE A 181 -15.03 -2.46 -12.81
N LEU A 182 -14.61 -2.80 -14.05
CA LEU A 182 -14.74 -1.89 -15.16
C LEU A 182 -16.20 -1.55 -15.41
N LYS A 183 -16.42 -0.31 -15.83
CA LYS A 183 -17.76 0.21 -16.16
C LYS A 183 -17.98 0.10 -17.68
N ASP A 184 -19.13 -0.40 -18.05
CA ASP A 184 -19.48 -0.59 -19.47
C ASP A 184 -19.30 0.70 -20.28
N GLY A 185 -18.46 0.62 -21.31
CA GLY A 185 -18.16 1.73 -22.22
C GLY A 185 -17.25 2.84 -21.66
N HIS A 186 -16.85 2.78 -20.37
CA HIS A 186 -16.12 3.86 -19.70
C HIS A 186 -14.81 3.44 -19.01
N GLY A 187 -14.37 2.20 -19.22
CA GLY A 187 -13.13 1.69 -18.61
C GLY A 187 -13.18 1.60 -17.09
N PHE A 188 -12.05 1.80 -16.44
CA PHE A 188 -11.92 1.74 -14.98
C PHE A 188 -12.40 3.04 -14.29
N LEU A 189 -12.09 4.19 -14.87
CA LEU A 189 -12.41 5.50 -14.26
C LEU A 189 -13.90 5.84 -14.31
N GLY A 190 -14.66 5.23 -15.23
CA GLY A 190 -16.07 5.53 -15.43
C GLY A 190 -16.30 6.81 -16.25
N ASP A 191 -17.55 7.30 -16.24
CA ASP A 191 -17.98 8.44 -17.06
C ASP A 191 -17.27 9.74 -16.62
N PRO A 192 -16.46 10.37 -17.52
CA PRO A 192 -15.72 11.59 -17.21
C PRO A 192 -16.63 12.83 -17.06
N THR A 193 -17.90 12.75 -17.42
CA THR A 193 -18.85 13.86 -17.22
C THR A 193 -19.39 13.95 -15.81
N ILE A 194 -19.20 12.91 -14.98
CA ILE A 194 -19.62 12.89 -13.58
C ILE A 194 -18.63 13.69 -12.75
N PRO A 195 -19.05 14.80 -12.09
CA PRO A 195 -18.18 15.57 -11.21
C PRO A 195 -17.67 14.74 -10.03
N ARG A 196 -16.37 14.89 -9.72
CA ARG A 196 -15.72 14.22 -8.58
C ARG A 196 -15.06 15.26 -7.68
N PRO A 197 -15.83 15.87 -6.77
CA PRO A 197 -15.28 16.86 -5.85
C PRO A 197 -14.28 16.23 -4.88
N LEU A 198 -13.33 17.02 -4.40
CA LEU A 198 -12.43 16.60 -3.34
C LEU A 198 -13.22 16.39 -2.05
N PRO A 199 -12.99 15.31 -1.31
CA PRO A 199 -13.56 15.15 0.02
C PRO A 199 -12.91 16.12 1.01
N ALA A 200 -13.59 16.39 2.12
CA ALA A 200 -13.15 17.37 3.11
C ALA A 200 -11.80 17.07 3.78
N TRP A 201 -11.32 15.82 3.70
CA TRP A 201 -10.04 15.39 4.26
C TRP A 201 -8.84 15.56 3.31
N VAL A 202 -9.06 16.09 2.09
CA VAL A 202 -8.00 16.40 1.12
C VAL A 202 -8.03 17.89 0.80
N SER A 203 -6.91 18.57 1.01
CA SER A 203 -6.74 19.95 0.57
C SER A 203 -6.45 20.02 -0.95
N GLU A 204 -6.79 21.14 -1.58
CA GLU A 204 -6.42 21.42 -2.98
C GLU A 204 -4.90 21.34 -3.19
N GLN A 205 -4.11 21.73 -2.17
CA GLN A 205 -2.65 21.67 -2.23
C GLN A 205 -2.15 20.22 -2.22
N ASP A 206 -2.72 19.34 -1.36
CA ASP A 206 -2.35 17.92 -1.32
C ASP A 206 -2.70 17.24 -2.65
N HIS A 207 -3.89 17.51 -3.17
CA HIS A 207 -4.33 16.99 -4.46
C HIS A 207 -3.41 17.44 -5.60
N ALA A 208 -3.13 18.75 -5.69
CA ALA A 208 -2.26 19.31 -6.71
C ALA A 208 -0.86 18.69 -6.67
N HIS A 209 -0.30 18.46 -5.48
CA HIS A 209 1.00 17.80 -5.31
C HIS A 209 1.02 16.40 -5.94
N VAL A 210 -0.02 15.60 -5.68
CA VAL A 210 -0.12 14.24 -6.22
C VAL A 210 -0.33 14.27 -7.73
N VAL A 211 -1.25 15.10 -8.23
CA VAL A 211 -1.52 15.27 -9.67
C VAL A 211 -0.27 15.70 -10.44
N GLU A 212 0.48 16.70 -9.95
CA GLU A 212 1.72 17.15 -10.59
C GLU A 212 2.76 16.03 -10.62
N THR A 213 2.88 15.27 -9.55
CA THR A 213 3.80 14.14 -9.50
C THR A 213 3.44 13.10 -10.56
N TYR A 214 2.17 12.68 -10.66
CA TYR A 214 1.75 11.68 -11.63
C TYR A 214 1.75 12.19 -13.08
N ARG A 215 1.55 13.48 -13.33
CA ARG A 215 1.79 14.10 -14.65
C ARG A 215 3.22 13.91 -15.13
N ARG A 216 4.18 13.97 -14.20
CA ARG A 216 5.61 13.78 -14.50
C ARG A 216 6.02 12.31 -14.63
N THR A 217 5.47 11.42 -13.80
CA THR A 217 5.93 10.03 -13.68
C THR A 217 5.10 9.04 -14.48
N GLY A 218 3.85 9.38 -14.80
CA GLY A 218 2.85 8.46 -15.32
C GLY A 218 2.43 7.40 -14.28
N PHE A 219 1.65 6.43 -14.72
CA PHE A 219 1.08 5.39 -13.86
C PHE A 219 1.77 4.02 -14.00
N ARG A 220 2.64 3.86 -15.00
CA ARG A 220 3.25 2.57 -15.35
C ARG A 220 3.96 1.89 -14.17
N GLY A 221 4.70 2.64 -13.34
CA GLY A 221 5.42 2.08 -12.20
C GLY A 221 4.49 1.35 -11.24
N GLY A 222 3.41 2.01 -10.84
CA GLY A 222 2.39 1.43 -9.97
C GLY A 222 1.61 0.29 -10.61
N LEU A 223 1.28 0.38 -11.90
CA LEU A 223 0.60 -0.68 -12.64
C LEU A 223 1.44 -1.97 -12.75
N ASN A 224 2.77 -1.86 -12.76
CA ASN A 224 3.64 -3.03 -12.79
C ASN A 224 3.55 -3.88 -11.51
N TRP A 225 3.10 -3.33 -10.39
CA TRP A 225 2.82 -4.11 -9.18
C TRP A 225 1.68 -5.11 -9.42
N TYR A 226 0.62 -4.67 -10.09
CA TYR A 226 -0.52 -5.53 -10.47
C TYR A 226 -0.13 -6.58 -11.51
N ARG A 227 0.80 -6.26 -12.43
CA ARG A 227 1.31 -7.18 -13.44
C ARG A 227 2.15 -8.33 -12.87
N ASN A 228 2.56 -8.22 -11.60
CA ASN A 228 3.28 -9.27 -10.88
C ASN A 228 2.38 -10.13 -9.96
N ILE A 229 1.06 -9.96 -9.94
CA ILE A 229 0.17 -10.67 -9.03
C ILE A 229 0.34 -12.18 -9.12
N ASP A 230 0.27 -12.76 -10.31
CA ASP A 230 0.41 -14.21 -10.52
C ASP A 230 1.85 -14.67 -10.29
N ARG A 231 2.83 -13.88 -10.74
CA ARG A 231 4.24 -14.15 -10.46
C ARG A 231 4.53 -14.15 -8.96
N ASN A 232 3.98 -13.22 -8.21
CA ASN A 232 4.13 -13.19 -6.75
C ASN A 232 3.54 -14.45 -6.11
N TRP A 233 2.41 -14.94 -6.63
CA TRP A 233 1.86 -16.21 -6.17
C TRP A 233 2.82 -17.38 -6.44
N GLU A 234 3.47 -17.45 -7.61
CA GLU A 234 4.48 -18.47 -7.92
C GLU A 234 5.69 -18.37 -6.98
N LEU A 235 6.27 -17.18 -6.88
CA LEU A 235 7.48 -16.93 -6.08
C LEU A 235 7.28 -17.21 -4.60
N THR A 236 6.08 -17.01 -4.06
CA THR A 236 5.77 -17.22 -2.63
C THR A 236 5.37 -18.65 -2.28
N ALA A 237 5.48 -19.60 -3.22
CA ALA A 237 5.15 -21.01 -2.98
C ALA A 237 5.84 -21.63 -1.74
N PRO A 238 7.13 -21.35 -1.44
CA PRO A 238 7.79 -21.88 -0.23
C PRO A 238 7.14 -21.47 1.10
N TRP A 239 6.37 -20.37 1.11
CA TRP A 239 5.68 -19.86 2.30
C TRP A 239 4.20 -20.27 2.37
N GLN A 240 3.78 -21.29 1.60
CA GLN A 240 2.41 -21.80 1.67
C GLN A 240 2.04 -22.22 3.09
N GLY A 241 1.03 -21.56 3.68
CA GLY A 241 0.56 -21.83 5.04
C GLY A 241 1.46 -21.29 6.16
N ALA A 242 2.51 -20.56 5.84
CA ALA A 242 3.36 -19.91 6.83
C ALA A 242 2.58 -18.82 7.60
N LYS A 243 3.03 -18.53 8.83
CA LYS A 243 2.42 -17.56 9.73
C LYS A 243 3.39 -16.43 10.02
N ILE A 244 2.84 -15.25 10.25
CA ILE A 244 3.57 -14.05 10.69
C ILE A 244 3.48 -14.01 12.21
N HIS A 245 4.58 -14.33 12.89
CA HIS A 245 4.63 -14.46 14.35
C HIS A 245 4.93 -13.16 15.09
N GLN A 246 5.27 -12.09 14.39
CA GLN A 246 5.50 -10.79 15.00
C GLN A 246 4.21 -10.21 15.59
N PRO A 247 4.31 -9.39 16.65
CA PRO A 247 3.20 -8.53 17.04
C PRO A 247 2.65 -7.78 15.83
N SER A 248 1.35 -7.79 15.66
CA SER A 248 0.73 -7.21 14.48
C SER A 248 -0.52 -6.38 14.82
N ILE A 249 -0.80 -5.40 13.95
CA ILE A 249 -2.01 -4.58 13.99
C ILE A 249 -2.67 -4.55 12.61
N PHE A 250 -4.00 -4.56 12.56
CA PHE A 250 -4.78 -4.33 11.36
C PHE A 250 -5.78 -3.20 11.59
N ILE A 251 -5.83 -2.24 10.65
CA ILE A 251 -6.76 -1.10 10.69
C ILE A 251 -7.42 -0.97 9.32
N ALA A 252 -8.74 -0.77 9.27
CA ALA A 252 -9.44 -0.54 8.01
C ALA A 252 -10.74 0.24 8.21
N GLY A 253 -11.25 0.82 7.13
CA GLY A 253 -12.57 1.42 7.10
C GLY A 253 -13.68 0.39 6.90
N ALA A 254 -14.82 0.58 7.55
CA ALA A 254 -15.99 -0.29 7.38
C ALA A 254 -16.61 -0.21 5.97
N ASN A 255 -16.41 0.91 5.28
CA ASN A 255 -16.92 1.16 3.92
C ASN A 255 -15.87 0.84 2.83
N ASP A 256 -14.70 0.30 3.19
CA ASP A 256 -13.66 -0.05 2.24
C ASP A 256 -14.08 -1.27 1.40
N SER A 257 -14.22 -1.09 0.09
CA SER A 257 -14.58 -2.16 -0.85
C SER A 257 -13.51 -3.27 -0.97
N VAL A 258 -12.25 -2.97 -0.66
CA VAL A 258 -11.18 -3.98 -0.59
C VAL A 258 -11.35 -4.87 0.62
N VAL A 259 -11.84 -4.32 1.73
CA VAL A 259 -12.07 -5.05 2.99
C VAL A 259 -13.37 -5.86 2.97
N THR A 260 -14.44 -5.26 2.44
CA THR A 260 -15.79 -5.87 2.43
C THR A 260 -16.07 -6.71 1.20
N GLY A 261 -15.34 -6.46 0.10
CA GLY A 261 -15.55 -7.07 -1.20
C GLY A 261 -14.90 -8.44 -1.38
N ILE A 262 -14.86 -8.86 -2.63
CA ILE A 262 -14.38 -10.18 -3.08
C ILE A 262 -12.95 -10.52 -2.65
N LEU A 263 -12.10 -9.51 -2.47
CA LEU A 263 -10.70 -9.69 -2.09
C LEU A 263 -10.48 -9.84 -0.59
N GLY A 264 -11.27 -9.14 0.22
CA GLY A 264 -10.97 -8.89 1.63
C GLY A 264 -11.81 -9.65 2.63
N GLY A 265 -13.10 -9.78 2.42
CA GLY A 265 -14.05 -10.21 3.45
C GLY A 265 -13.62 -11.47 4.24
N LYS A 266 -13.29 -12.54 3.53
CA LYS A 266 -12.81 -13.77 4.18
C LYS A 266 -11.43 -13.59 4.83
N ARG A 267 -10.51 -12.85 4.20
CA ARG A 267 -9.16 -12.61 4.73
C ARG A 267 -9.21 -11.79 6.03
N VAL A 268 -10.09 -10.81 6.09
CA VAL A 268 -10.29 -9.99 7.29
C VAL A 268 -10.90 -10.79 8.43
N THR A 269 -11.86 -11.69 8.15
CA THR A 269 -12.50 -12.52 9.20
C THR A 269 -11.60 -13.64 9.71
N GLU A 270 -10.72 -14.18 8.87
CA GLU A 270 -9.86 -15.34 9.19
C GLU A 270 -8.38 -14.97 9.42
N MET A 271 -8.05 -13.67 9.57
CA MET A 271 -6.64 -13.25 9.65
C MET A 271 -5.88 -13.85 10.85
N ASP A 272 -6.57 -14.23 11.92
CA ASP A 272 -5.97 -14.89 13.08
C ASP A 272 -5.27 -16.22 12.72
N ARG A 273 -5.67 -16.84 11.61
CA ARG A 273 -5.02 -18.06 11.12
C ARG A 273 -3.56 -17.83 10.70
N VAL A 274 -3.25 -16.63 10.23
CA VAL A 274 -1.89 -16.23 9.77
C VAL A 274 -1.21 -15.27 10.72
N LEU A 275 -1.96 -14.59 11.59
CA LEU A 275 -1.46 -13.62 12.57
C LEU A 275 -1.72 -14.10 14.01
N PRO A 276 -1.00 -15.11 14.53
CA PRO A 276 -1.26 -15.64 15.87
C PRO A 276 -1.00 -14.61 16.98
N ASN A 277 -0.25 -13.56 16.72
CA ASN A 277 0.07 -12.47 17.64
C ASN A 277 -0.58 -11.14 17.26
N LEU A 278 -1.75 -11.18 16.61
CA LEU A 278 -2.54 -9.99 16.32
C LEU A 278 -2.94 -9.29 17.63
N LYS A 279 -2.41 -8.08 17.85
CA LYS A 279 -2.66 -7.29 19.06
C LYS A 279 -3.94 -6.48 18.98
N ARG A 280 -4.24 -5.97 17.77
CA ARG A 280 -5.43 -5.16 17.55
C ARG A 280 -5.93 -5.34 16.13
N LYS A 281 -7.24 -5.48 15.98
CA LYS A 281 -7.99 -5.38 14.74
C LYS A 281 -9.00 -4.25 14.94
N LEU A 282 -8.83 -3.16 14.19
CA LEU A 282 -9.67 -1.96 14.30
C LEU A 282 -10.37 -1.74 12.96
N ILE A 283 -11.70 -1.77 12.98
CA ILE A 283 -12.54 -1.38 11.85
C ILE A 283 -13.21 -0.07 12.24
N ILE A 284 -13.01 0.98 11.45
CA ILE A 284 -13.49 2.33 11.75
C ILE A 284 -14.75 2.59 10.95
N GLU A 285 -15.86 2.82 11.65
CA GLU A 285 -17.16 3.08 11.04
C GLU A 285 -17.15 4.39 10.24
N GLY A 286 -17.85 4.38 9.11
CA GLY A 286 -18.01 5.55 8.24
C GLY A 286 -16.73 5.98 7.51
N ALA A 287 -15.68 5.15 7.52
CA ALA A 287 -14.44 5.38 6.82
C ALA A 287 -14.29 4.42 5.64
N GLY A 288 -13.62 4.87 4.58
CA GLY A 288 -13.34 4.12 3.38
C GLY A 288 -11.91 3.57 3.33
N HIS A 289 -11.36 3.52 2.11
CA HIS A 289 -10.09 2.87 1.82
C HIS A 289 -8.86 3.66 2.31
N TRP A 290 -8.90 5.00 2.21
CA TRP A 290 -7.76 5.87 2.49
C TRP A 290 -7.68 6.22 3.99
N ILE A 291 -7.77 5.19 4.82
CA ILE A 291 -8.06 5.28 6.25
C ILE A 291 -7.09 6.18 7.03
N GLN A 292 -5.79 6.18 6.69
CA GLN A 292 -4.77 7.01 7.34
C GLN A 292 -4.92 8.50 7.04
N GLN A 293 -5.66 8.82 5.97
CA GLN A 293 -5.96 10.18 5.54
C GLN A 293 -7.39 10.61 5.95
N GLU A 294 -8.35 9.68 5.89
CA GLU A 294 -9.76 9.92 6.23
C GLU A 294 -9.99 10.07 7.75
N ARG A 295 -9.26 9.29 8.55
CA ARG A 295 -9.38 9.21 10.02
C ARG A 295 -8.01 9.28 10.70
N PRO A 296 -7.22 10.36 10.45
CA PRO A 296 -5.84 10.42 10.91
C PRO A 296 -5.72 10.30 12.43
N ASP A 297 -6.61 10.90 13.20
CA ASP A 297 -6.54 10.90 14.66
C ASP A 297 -6.75 9.49 15.24
N GLU A 298 -7.74 8.76 14.74
CA GLU A 298 -8.05 7.40 15.18
C GLU A 298 -6.93 6.43 14.78
N VAL A 299 -6.41 6.56 13.56
CA VAL A 299 -5.28 5.77 13.07
C VAL A 299 -4.01 6.07 13.86
N ASN A 300 -3.71 7.35 14.11
CA ASN A 300 -2.54 7.76 14.88
C ASN A 300 -2.60 7.22 16.31
N ALA A 301 -3.74 7.34 16.98
CA ALA A 301 -3.92 6.81 18.32
C ALA A 301 -3.70 5.28 18.36
N ALA A 302 -4.26 4.56 17.40
CA ALA A 302 -4.10 3.10 17.32
C ALA A 302 -2.67 2.67 17.02
N LEU A 303 -1.98 3.37 16.10
CA LEU A 303 -0.60 3.06 15.74
C LEU A 303 0.36 3.40 16.88
N VAL A 304 0.21 4.57 17.53
CA VAL A 304 1.06 4.97 18.64
C VAL A 304 0.91 4.03 19.84
N ASP A 305 -0.31 3.62 20.16
CA ASP A 305 -0.57 2.65 21.22
C ASP A 305 0.10 1.29 20.90
N PHE A 306 -0.07 0.79 19.68
CA PHE A 306 0.58 -0.44 19.22
C PHE A 306 2.10 -0.34 19.30
N LEU A 307 2.70 0.73 18.78
CA LEU A 307 4.14 0.93 18.73
C LEU A 307 4.77 0.99 20.13
N LYS A 308 4.11 1.62 21.10
CA LYS A 308 4.55 1.65 22.51
C LYS A 308 4.47 0.27 23.18
N GLY A 309 3.59 -0.59 22.72
CA GLY A 309 3.40 -1.94 23.25
C GLY A 309 4.35 -3.00 22.68
N VAL A 310 5.13 -2.66 21.63
CA VAL A 310 6.07 -3.60 21.00
C VAL A 310 7.51 -3.18 21.27
N ARG A 311 8.37 -4.19 21.53
CA ARG A 311 9.81 -3.95 21.72
C ARG A 311 10.53 -4.11 20.39
N VAL A 312 11.41 -3.21 20.05
CA VAL A 312 12.26 -3.25 18.84
C VAL A 312 13.60 -3.91 19.15
#